data_5b42162dbbea9e38f5c12931ff85ff7c
#
_entry.id   5b42162dbbea9e38f5c12931ff85ff7c
#
_cell.length_a   1.000
_cell.length_b   1.000
_cell.length_c   1.000
_cell.angle_alpha   90.00
_cell.angle_beta   90.00
_cell.angle_gamma   90.00
#
_symmetry.space_group_name_H-M   'P 1'
#
loop_
_entity.id
_entity.type
_entity.pdbx_description
1 polymer ?
#
loop_
_entity_poly.entity_id
_entity_poly.type
_entity_poly.pdbx_seq_one_letter_code
_entity_poly.pdbx_strand_id
1 'polypeptide(L)'
;MSVVTYGELRVGAEKSDRYPDSLRALELFIQAVPVLPIDPEVARFYSKVRLDLEQRGLIIGANDLWIASHCLQLGLTLVTNNEREFSRIPNLTIENWTH
;
A
#
# COMPACT_ATOMS: atom_id res chain seq x y z
N MET A 1 4.04 8.35 -2.07
CA MET A 1 3.49 7.16 -1.38
C MET A 1 2.76 7.56 -0.11
N SER A 2 1.93 6.68 0.44
CA SER A 2 1.28 6.97 1.70
C SER A 2 2.22 6.74 2.89
N VAL A 3 1.88 7.35 4.03
CA VAL A 3 2.64 7.15 5.26
C VAL A 3 2.57 5.69 5.74
N VAL A 4 1.47 4.99 5.44
CA VAL A 4 1.34 3.55 5.74
C VAL A 4 2.33 2.75 4.89
N THR A 5 2.41 3.03 3.60
CA THR A 5 3.37 2.38 2.70
C THR A 5 4.80 2.63 3.17
N TYR A 6 5.12 3.86 3.55
CA TYR A 6 6.44 4.19 4.06
C TYR A 6 6.76 3.38 5.32
N GLY A 7 5.80 3.28 6.25
CA GLY A 7 5.99 2.47 7.46
C GLY A 7 6.30 1.01 7.16
N GLU A 8 5.57 0.41 6.22
CA GLU A 8 5.82 -0.97 5.80
C GLU A 8 7.19 -1.15 5.15
N LEU A 9 7.60 -0.20 4.31
CA LEU A 9 8.92 -0.23 3.69
C LEU A 9 10.03 -0.12 4.74
N ARG A 10 9.84 0.74 5.76
CA ARG A 10 10.82 0.87 6.84
C ARG A 10 10.95 -0.43 7.63
N VAL A 11 9.85 -1.09 7.95
CA VAL A 11 9.90 -2.39 8.64
C VAL A 11 10.69 -3.40 7.82
N GLY A 12 10.44 -3.47 6.52
CA GLY A 12 11.18 -4.37 5.63
C GLY A 12 12.67 -4.05 5.61
N ALA A 13 13.04 -2.78 5.53
CA ALA A 13 14.44 -2.35 5.53
C ALA A 13 15.13 -2.67 6.86
N GLU A 14 14.44 -2.44 7.98
CA GLU A 14 14.99 -2.69 9.32
C GLU A 14 15.14 -4.17 9.64
N LYS A 15 14.36 -5.04 9.00
CA LYS A 15 14.49 -6.49 9.14
C LYS A 15 15.52 -7.11 8.20
N SER A 16 16.03 -6.33 7.25
CA SER A 16 16.98 -6.83 6.26
C SER A 16 18.33 -7.16 6.90
N ASP A 17 19.00 -8.22 6.40
CA ASP A 17 20.38 -8.53 6.79
C ASP A 17 21.36 -7.41 6.40
N ARG A 18 20.94 -6.55 5.48
CA ARG A 18 21.72 -5.40 5.03
C ARG A 18 21.10 -4.11 5.53
N TYR A 19 20.72 -4.11 6.78
CA TYR A 19 19.94 -3.03 7.39
C TYR A 19 20.45 -1.62 7.11
N PRO A 20 21.74 -1.26 7.33
CA PRO A 20 22.16 0.12 7.09
C PRO A 20 22.05 0.52 5.62
N ASP A 21 22.36 -0.39 4.69
CA ASP A 21 22.29 -0.11 3.26
C ASP A 21 20.84 -0.03 2.79
N SER A 22 19.99 -0.92 3.28
CA SER A 22 18.57 -0.96 2.93
C SER A 22 17.86 0.32 3.40
N LEU A 23 18.14 0.77 4.61
CA LEU A 23 17.54 1.99 5.14
C LEU A 23 18.02 3.22 4.37
N ARG A 24 19.31 3.27 4.02
CA ARG A 24 19.86 4.36 3.23
C ARG A 24 19.23 4.42 1.84
N ALA A 25 19.06 3.26 1.20
CA ALA A 25 18.40 3.18 -0.10
C ALA A 25 16.96 3.67 -0.02
N LEU A 26 16.23 3.31 1.05
CA LEU A 26 14.88 3.77 1.26
C LEU A 26 14.81 5.29 1.45
N GLU A 27 15.73 5.85 2.22
CA GLU A 27 15.77 7.30 2.45
C GLU A 27 16.05 8.07 1.16
N LEU A 28 16.92 7.55 0.28
CA LEU A 28 17.14 8.14 -1.03
C LEU A 28 15.89 8.05 -1.90
N PHE A 29 15.18 6.93 -1.84
CA PHE A 29 13.93 6.75 -2.59
C PHE A 29 12.88 7.77 -2.14
N ILE A 30 12.75 8.01 -0.84
CA ILE A 30 11.78 8.97 -0.29
C ILE A 30 12.06 10.40 -0.77
N GLN A 31 13.32 10.76 -0.99
CA GLN A 31 13.65 12.07 -1.55
C GLN A 31 13.07 12.25 -2.97
N ALA A 32 12.96 11.16 -3.73
CA ALA A 32 12.41 11.20 -5.09
C ALA A 32 10.90 11.01 -5.12
N VAL A 33 10.34 10.27 -4.16
CA VAL A 33 8.90 9.93 -4.11
C VAL A 33 8.35 10.39 -2.75
N PRO A 34 7.65 11.52 -2.69
CA PRO A 34 7.17 12.07 -1.41
C PRO A 34 6.22 11.13 -0.68
N VAL A 35 6.30 11.16 0.65
CA VAL A 35 5.33 10.48 1.51
C VAL A 35 4.11 11.37 1.65
N LEU A 36 2.93 10.83 1.33
CA LEU A 36 1.66 11.56 1.42
C LEU A 36 0.90 11.12 2.67
N PRO A 37 0.37 12.06 3.45
CA PRO A 37 -0.39 11.73 4.63
C PRO A 37 -1.75 11.13 4.27
N ILE A 38 -2.32 10.34 5.19
CA ILE A 38 -3.70 9.87 5.07
C ILE A 38 -4.61 11.02 5.46
N ASP A 39 -5.57 11.34 4.60
CA ASP A 39 -6.56 12.38 4.83
C ASP A 39 -7.99 11.79 4.95
N PRO A 40 -9.01 12.60 5.24
CA PRO A 40 -10.38 12.10 5.36
C PRO A 40 -10.93 11.43 4.10
N GLU A 41 -10.46 11.82 2.91
CA GLU A 41 -10.89 11.18 1.66
C GLU A 41 -10.44 9.71 1.60
N VAL A 42 -9.23 9.42 2.06
CA VAL A 42 -8.75 8.04 2.13
C VAL A 42 -9.66 7.20 3.02
N ALA A 43 -10.10 7.77 4.15
CA ALA A 43 -10.98 7.06 5.07
C ALA A 43 -12.33 6.71 4.42
N ARG A 44 -12.84 7.56 3.53
CA ARG A 44 -14.07 7.28 2.79
C ARG A 44 -13.89 6.08 1.85
N PHE A 45 -12.79 6.05 1.11
CA PHE A 45 -12.47 4.89 0.26
C PHE A 45 -12.28 3.63 1.10
N TYR A 46 -11.55 3.75 2.21
CA TYR A 46 -11.33 2.64 3.14
C TYR A 46 -12.64 2.02 3.60
N SER A 47 -13.59 2.83 4.06
CA SER A 47 -14.85 2.32 4.57
C SER A 47 -15.67 1.62 3.50
N LYS A 48 -15.71 2.18 2.28
CA LYS A 48 -16.44 1.57 1.17
C LYS A 48 -15.84 0.24 0.75
N VAL A 49 -14.53 0.19 0.60
CA VAL A 49 -13.83 -1.03 0.19
C VAL A 49 -13.96 -2.10 1.26
N ARG A 50 -13.76 -1.72 2.52
CA ARG A 50 -13.86 -2.67 3.65
C ARG A 50 -15.25 -3.28 3.74
N LEU A 51 -16.30 -2.48 3.64
CA LEU A 51 -17.67 -2.98 3.70
C LEU A 51 -17.97 -3.92 2.52
N ASP A 52 -17.52 -3.58 1.32
CA ASP A 52 -17.68 -4.44 0.15
C ASP A 52 -16.99 -5.79 0.36
N LEU A 53 -15.75 -5.80 0.84
CA LEU A 53 -15.00 -7.03 1.08
C LEU A 53 -15.64 -7.86 2.20
N GLU A 54 -16.11 -7.23 3.26
CA GLU A 54 -16.78 -7.94 4.35
C GLU A 54 -18.08 -8.62 3.85
N GLN A 55 -18.86 -7.92 3.03
CA GLN A 55 -20.10 -8.49 2.48
C GLN A 55 -19.83 -9.66 1.56
N ARG A 56 -18.70 -9.66 0.87
CA ARG A 56 -18.32 -10.75 -0.04
C ARG A 56 -17.50 -11.86 0.64
N GLY A 57 -17.14 -11.69 1.93
CA GLY A 57 -16.32 -12.66 2.64
C GLY A 57 -14.87 -12.69 2.16
N LEU A 58 -14.35 -11.58 1.63
CA LEU A 58 -13.03 -11.49 1.01
C LEU A 58 -12.12 -10.51 1.75
N ILE A 59 -12.11 -10.54 3.08
CA ILE A 59 -11.34 -9.61 3.91
C ILE A 59 -9.84 -9.72 3.64
N ILE A 60 -9.15 -8.57 3.62
CA ILE A 60 -7.69 -8.49 3.53
C ILE A 60 -7.12 -7.79 4.77
N GLY A 61 -5.80 -7.82 4.94
CA GLY A 61 -5.15 -7.18 6.07
C GLY A 61 -5.40 -5.67 6.12
N ALA A 62 -5.45 -5.10 7.34
CA ALA A 62 -5.80 -3.70 7.53
C ALA A 62 -4.81 -2.74 6.84
N ASN A 63 -3.50 -3.01 6.93
CA ASN A 63 -2.51 -2.15 6.28
C ASN A 63 -2.64 -2.18 4.76
N ASP A 64 -2.85 -3.38 4.19
CA ASP A 64 -3.07 -3.52 2.76
C ASP A 64 -4.34 -2.79 2.32
N LEU A 65 -5.36 -2.81 3.15
CA LEU A 65 -6.61 -2.11 2.90
C LEU A 65 -6.40 -0.58 2.86
N TRP A 66 -5.60 -0.03 3.78
CA TRP A 66 -5.26 1.40 3.77
C TRP A 66 -4.44 1.78 2.54
N ILE A 67 -3.46 0.95 2.16
CA ILE A 67 -2.62 1.17 0.98
C ILE A 67 -3.49 1.19 -0.27
N ALA A 68 -4.36 0.21 -0.44
CA ALA A 68 -5.26 0.12 -1.59
C ALA A 68 -6.22 1.31 -1.65
N SER A 69 -6.77 1.71 -0.50
CA SER A 69 -7.68 2.85 -0.42
C SER A 69 -7.01 4.15 -0.85
N HIS A 70 -5.74 4.33 -0.46
CA HIS A 70 -4.97 5.50 -0.86
C HIS A 70 -4.70 5.50 -2.37
N CYS A 71 -4.37 4.34 -2.95
CA CYS A 71 -4.21 4.22 -4.40
C CYS A 71 -5.50 4.55 -5.15
N LEU A 72 -6.65 4.07 -4.65
CA LEU A 72 -7.95 4.38 -5.25
C LEU A 72 -8.25 5.87 -5.21
N GLN A 73 -8.03 6.50 -4.06
CA GLN A 73 -8.29 7.93 -3.89
C GLN A 73 -7.47 8.77 -4.86
N LEU A 74 -6.22 8.41 -5.06
CA LEU A 74 -5.29 9.17 -5.90
C LEU A 74 -5.27 8.72 -7.36
N GLY A 75 -6.01 7.66 -7.71
CA GLY A 75 -6.02 7.12 -9.06
C GLY A 75 -4.68 6.51 -9.47
N LEU A 76 -3.96 5.92 -8.53
CA LEU A 76 -2.63 5.36 -8.76
C LEU A 76 -2.68 3.85 -8.97
N THR A 77 -1.70 3.36 -9.73
CA THR A 77 -1.48 1.93 -9.90
C THR A 77 -0.68 1.41 -8.71
N LEU A 78 -1.13 0.30 -8.10
CA LEU A 78 -0.42 -0.36 -7.03
C LEU A 78 0.51 -1.43 -7.62
N VAL A 79 1.81 -1.31 -7.35
CA VAL A 79 2.78 -2.33 -7.71
C VAL A 79 2.96 -3.26 -6.52
N THR A 80 2.66 -4.54 -6.69
CA THR A 80 2.70 -5.51 -5.61
C THR A 80 2.94 -6.92 -6.17
N ASN A 81 3.54 -7.79 -5.36
CA ASN A 81 3.58 -9.21 -5.66
C ASN A 81 2.43 -9.97 -4.96
N ASN A 82 1.59 -9.28 -4.23
CA ASN A 82 0.44 -9.86 -3.53
C ASN A 82 -0.85 -9.64 -4.32
N GLU A 83 -0.86 -10.09 -5.57
CA GLU A 83 -2.02 -9.92 -6.47
C GLU A 83 -3.27 -10.61 -5.94
N ARG A 84 -3.11 -11.73 -5.22
CA ARG A 84 -4.23 -12.50 -4.71
C ARG A 84 -5.13 -11.68 -3.80
N GLU A 85 -4.56 -10.92 -2.87
CA GLU A 85 -5.35 -10.06 -1.97
C GLU A 85 -5.88 -8.83 -2.69
N PHE A 86 -5.01 -8.11 -3.37
CA PHE A 86 -5.38 -6.82 -3.96
C PHE A 86 -6.34 -6.94 -5.13
N SER A 87 -6.36 -8.09 -5.83
CA SER A 87 -7.33 -8.34 -6.91
C SER A 87 -8.77 -8.41 -6.42
N ARG A 88 -8.99 -8.58 -5.11
CA ARG A 88 -10.32 -8.58 -4.51
C ARG A 88 -10.97 -7.20 -4.50
N ILE A 89 -10.18 -6.14 -4.71
CA ILE A 89 -10.64 -4.76 -4.60
C ILE A 89 -11.05 -4.25 -5.97
N PRO A 90 -12.34 -3.90 -6.17
CA PRO A 90 -12.80 -3.40 -7.46
C PRO A 90 -12.18 -2.04 -7.79
N ASN A 91 -11.94 -1.80 -9.06
CA ASN A 91 -11.40 -0.55 -9.62
C ASN A 91 -9.95 -0.24 -9.26
N LEU A 92 -9.27 -1.12 -8.53
CA LEU A 92 -7.86 -0.95 -8.21
C LEU A 92 -7.01 -1.52 -9.37
N THR A 93 -6.14 -0.68 -9.93
CA THR A 93 -5.19 -1.11 -10.95
C THR A 93 -3.95 -1.68 -10.27
N ILE A 94 -3.59 -2.90 -10.63
CA ILE A 94 -2.48 -3.64 -10.02
C ILE A 94 -1.48 -4.03 -11.10
N GLU A 95 -0.19 -3.91 -10.78
CA GLU A 95 0.88 -4.46 -11.61
C GLU A 95 1.83 -5.29 -10.74
N ASN A 96 2.36 -6.36 -11.30
CA ASN A 96 3.36 -7.19 -10.63
C ASN A 96 4.65 -7.21 -11.49
N TRP A 97 5.73 -6.71 -10.91
CA TRP A 97 7.01 -6.60 -11.60
C TRP A 97 8.00 -7.72 -11.22
N THR A 98 7.55 -8.70 -10.45
CA THR A 98 8.44 -9.73 -9.87
C THR A 98 8.47 -11.06 -10.65
N HIS A 99 7.91 -11.11 -11.84
CA HIS A 99 7.88 -12.34 -12.66
C HIS A 99 8.84 -12.31 -13.84
#